data_debd0c6a700c0df511f5f9acaf15bce4
#
_entry.id   debd0c6a700c0df511f5f9acaf15bce4
#
_cell.length_a   1.000
_cell.length_b   1.000
_cell.length_c   1.000
_cell.angle_alpha   90.00
_cell.angle_beta   90.00
_cell.angle_gamma   90.00
#
_symmetry.space_group_name_H-M   'P 1'
#
loop_
_entity.id
_entity.type
_entity.pdbx_description
1 polymer ?
#
loop_
_entity_poly.entity_id
_entity_poly.type
_entity_poly.pdbx_seq_one_letter_code
_entity_poly.pdbx_strand_id
1 'polypeptide(L)'
;MSHSSVKKLATYFALATFTGLTCSASAQAITGDQIEAQFVKDWQRAKAYTLDYLNAMPADKYSFRPVDSIRSFAQQMLHLAWVNVFLNMVAIDKKIDSFPGQKLNWHDGEKIDWPDGYLENSSTAQGKDSVIYYVSKSYDIAIQYIKGLDPGRYGEITGMGNIRDTRYAWLLKAFEHQTHHRGQTTIYIRLVGVKPPNERLF
;
A
#
# COMPACT_ATOMS: atom_id res chain seq x y z
N MET A 1 74.74 -51.42 41.81
CA MET A 1 74.94 -50.14 41.15
C MET A 1 74.06 -50.15 39.92
N SER A 2 72.92 -49.46 39.97
CA SER A 2 71.92 -49.43 38.90
C SER A 2 71.75 -48.02 38.41
N HIS A 3 72.03 -47.80 37.16
CA HIS A 3 71.78 -46.49 36.49
C HIS A 3 70.36 -46.48 35.91
N SER A 4 69.53 -45.66 36.46
CA SER A 4 68.21 -45.35 35.98
C SER A 4 68.31 -44.35 34.86
N SER A 5 67.93 -44.75 33.64
CA SER A 5 67.78 -43.85 32.49
C SER A 5 66.39 -43.20 32.48
N VAL A 6 66.36 -41.92 32.73
CA VAL A 6 65.10 -41.09 32.59
C VAL A 6 64.97 -40.67 31.12
N LYS A 7 63.97 -41.24 30.45
CA LYS A 7 63.61 -40.81 29.11
C LYS A 7 62.72 -39.55 29.22
N LYS A 8 63.22 -38.42 28.70
CA LYS A 8 62.44 -37.19 28.55
C LYS A 8 61.51 -37.31 27.35
N LEU A 9 60.22 -37.34 27.62
CA LEU A 9 59.17 -37.33 26.61
C LEU A 9 58.94 -35.85 26.23
N ALA A 10 59.29 -35.44 25.03
CA ALA A 10 59.03 -34.10 24.50
C ALA A 10 57.63 -34.09 23.86
N THR A 11 56.69 -33.41 24.49
CA THR A 11 55.31 -33.19 23.97
C THR A 11 55.36 -32.02 23.01
N TYR A 12 55.18 -32.27 21.73
CA TYR A 12 55.01 -31.20 20.72
C TYR A 12 53.55 -30.76 20.75
N PHE A 13 53.32 -29.52 21.20
CA PHE A 13 52.04 -28.85 21.09
C PHE A 13 51.96 -28.23 19.67
N ALA A 14 51.18 -28.87 18.81
CA ALA A 14 50.88 -28.32 17.50
C ALA A 14 49.80 -27.23 17.66
N LEU A 15 50.18 -25.96 17.60
CA LEU A 15 49.29 -24.82 17.59
C LEU A 15 48.64 -24.74 16.19
N ALA A 16 47.43 -25.27 16.03
CA ALA A 16 46.66 -25.10 14.82
C ALA A 16 46.09 -23.67 14.78
N THR A 17 46.68 -22.81 13.99
CA THR A 17 46.12 -21.50 13.68
C THR A 17 44.90 -21.65 12.78
N PHE A 18 43.72 -21.58 13.40
CA PHE A 18 42.45 -21.53 12.67
C PHE A 18 42.29 -20.14 12.04
N THR A 19 42.70 -19.95 10.82
CA THR A 19 42.39 -18.76 10.01
C THR A 19 40.93 -18.83 9.64
N GLY A 20 40.07 -18.25 10.51
CA GLY A 20 38.66 -18.10 10.21
C GLY A 20 38.49 -17.16 9.00
N LEU A 21 38.09 -17.70 7.85
CA LEU A 21 37.52 -16.90 6.76
C LEU A 21 36.24 -16.28 7.30
N THR A 22 36.30 -15.01 7.73
CA THR A 22 35.10 -14.22 7.97
C THR A 22 34.50 -13.88 6.61
N CYS A 23 33.56 -14.69 6.15
CA CYS A 23 32.69 -14.35 5.03
C CYS A 23 31.79 -13.18 5.49
N SER A 24 32.21 -11.95 5.24
CA SER A 24 31.36 -10.78 5.44
C SER A 24 30.28 -10.81 4.39
N ALA A 25 29.16 -11.49 4.66
CA ALA A 25 27.95 -11.34 3.91
C ALA A 25 27.45 -9.90 4.14
N SER A 26 27.79 -8.96 3.26
CA SER A 26 27.16 -7.65 3.26
C SER A 26 25.71 -7.85 2.83
N ALA A 27 24.79 -7.85 3.79
CA ALA A 27 23.36 -7.75 3.50
C ALA A 27 23.14 -6.41 2.78
N GLN A 28 22.77 -6.45 1.52
CA GLN A 28 22.43 -5.25 0.77
C GLN A 28 21.12 -4.71 1.30
N ALA A 29 21.18 -3.56 1.95
CA ALA A 29 19.97 -2.87 2.43
C ALA A 29 19.13 -2.42 1.21
N ILE A 30 17.82 -2.59 1.30
CA ILE A 30 16.90 -2.08 0.28
C ILE A 30 16.95 -0.56 0.27
N THR A 31 17.10 0.06 -0.89
CA THR A 31 17.18 1.53 -1.01
C THR A 31 15.79 2.16 -1.05
N GLY A 32 15.71 3.46 -0.75
CA GLY A 32 14.47 4.23 -0.89
C GLY A 32 13.90 4.20 -2.30
N ASP A 33 14.77 4.30 -3.33
CA ASP A 33 14.36 4.24 -4.73
C ASP A 33 13.78 2.85 -5.09
N GLN A 34 14.33 1.78 -4.55
CA GLN A 34 13.80 0.44 -4.74
C GLN A 34 12.42 0.28 -4.07
N ILE A 35 12.22 0.90 -2.91
CA ILE A 35 10.92 0.94 -2.21
C ILE A 35 9.91 1.73 -3.05
N GLU A 36 10.28 2.93 -3.56
CA GLU A 36 9.42 3.72 -4.44
C GLU A 36 8.99 2.93 -5.67
N ALA A 37 9.95 2.34 -6.39
CA ALA A 37 9.69 1.56 -7.58
C ALA A 37 8.73 0.39 -7.30
N GLN A 38 8.89 -0.29 -6.15
CA GLN A 38 7.99 -1.36 -5.73
C GLN A 38 6.59 -0.84 -5.41
N PHE A 39 6.46 0.27 -4.69
CA PHE A 39 5.15 0.88 -4.44
C PHE A 39 4.45 1.26 -5.74
N VAL A 40 5.14 1.93 -6.67
CA VAL A 40 4.56 2.31 -7.96
C VAL A 40 4.05 1.08 -8.73
N LYS A 41 4.86 0.02 -8.81
CA LYS A 41 4.47 -1.25 -9.44
C LYS A 41 3.24 -1.87 -8.79
N ASP A 42 3.22 -1.91 -7.45
CA ASP A 42 2.12 -2.50 -6.70
C ASP A 42 0.81 -1.69 -6.81
N TRP A 43 0.90 -0.37 -6.80
CA TRP A 43 -0.26 0.50 -7.01
C TRP A 43 -0.82 0.39 -8.44
N GLN A 44 0.04 0.27 -9.46
CA GLN A 44 -0.39 0.02 -10.85
C GLN A 44 -1.12 -1.32 -10.99
N ARG A 45 -0.55 -2.39 -10.41
CA ARG A 45 -1.17 -3.71 -10.35
C ARG A 45 -2.49 -3.67 -9.60
N ALA A 46 -2.54 -3.02 -8.44
CA ALA A 46 -3.74 -2.89 -7.62
C ALA A 46 -4.84 -2.09 -8.34
N LYS A 47 -4.49 -1.04 -9.11
CA LYS A 47 -5.42 -0.33 -10.00
C LYS A 47 -6.09 -1.28 -10.98
N ALA A 48 -5.29 -2.00 -11.75
CA ALA A 48 -5.79 -2.94 -12.75
C ALA A 48 -6.71 -4.00 -12.11
N TYR A 49 -6.28 -4.56 -10.99
CA TYR A 49 -7.07 -5.55 -10.26
C TYR A 49 -8.38 -4.98 -9.71
N THR A 50 -8.39 -3.74 -9.21
CA THR A 50 -9.63 -3.10 -8.74
C THR A 50 -10.58 -2.79 -9.89
N LEU A 51 -10.06 -2.39 -11.06
CA LEU A 51 -10.88 -2.21 -12.26
C LEU A 51 -11.55 -3.52 -12.72
N ASP A 52 -10.86 -4.66 -12.57
CA ASP A 52 -11.47 -5.97 -12.85
C ASP A 52 -12.70 -6.21 -11.95
N TYR A 53 -12.64 -5.84 -10.66
CA TYR A 53 -13.77 -5.92 -9.72
C TYR A 53 -14.93 -5.00 -10.12
N LEU A 54 -14.62 -3.77 -10.50
CA LEU A 54 -15.63 -2.83 -10.97
C LEU A 54 -16.30 -3.31 -12.24
N ASN A 55 -15.54 -3.87 -13.18
CA ASN A 55 -16.08 -4.40 -14.42
C ASN A 55 -16.93 -5.66 -14.20
N ALA A 56 -16.55 -6.53 -13.25
CA ALA A 56 -17.29 -7.75 -12.93
C ALA A 56 -18.67 -7.47 -12.32
N MET A 57 -18.82 -6.36 -11.58
CA MET A 57 -20.12 -6.01 -11.00
C MET A 57 -21.08 -5.49 -12.08
N PRO A 58 -22.31 -6.08 -12.22
CA PRO A 58 -23.31 -5.55 -13.15
C PRO A 58 -23.71 -4.11 -12.80
N ALA A 59 -23.97 -3.30 -13.82
CA ALA A 59 -24.24 -1.86 -13.63
C ALA A 59 -25.48 -1.60 -12.76
N ASP A 60 -26.51 -2.42 -12.90
CA ASP A 60 -27.75 -2.35 -12.12
C ASP A 60 -27.58 -2.83 -10.66
N LYS A 61 -26.41 -3.36 -10.29
CA LYS A 61 -26.07 -3.87 -8.96
C LYS A 61 -25.10 -2.97 -8.17
N TYR A 62 -24.76 -1.81 -8.69
CA TYR A 62 -23.85 -0.90 -7.98
C TYR A 62 -24.44 -0.35 -6.66
N SER A 63 -25.76 -0.23 -6.57
CA SER A 63 -26.48 0.13 -5.33
C SER A 63 -26.71 -1.06 -4.39
N PHE A 64 -26.35 -2.29 -4.79
CA PHE A 64 -26.56 -3.48 -3.97
C PHE A 64 -25.77 -3.39 -2.66
N ARG A 65 -26.45 -3.73 -1.55
CA ARG A 65 -25.87 -3.93 -0.21
C ARG A 65 -26.36 -5.26 0.35
N PRO A 66 -25.44 -6.07 0.91
CA PRO A 66 -25.83 -7.36 1.52
C PRO A 66 -26.79 -7.21 2.71
N VAL A 67 -26.63 -6.16 3.51
CA VAL A 67 -27.50 -5.78 4.62
C VAL A 67 -27.53 -4.26 4.76
N ASP A 68 -28.57 -3.69 5.37
CA ASP A 68 -28.78 -2.25 5.44
C ASP A 68 -27.69 -1.48 6.21
N SER A 69 -27.03 -2.14 7.17
CA SER A 69 -26.02 -1.53 8.04
C SER A 69 -24.64 -1.37 7.37
N ILE A 70 -24.44 -1.89 6.15
CA ILE A 70 -23.17 -1.76 5.45
C ILE A 70 -23.30 -0.92 4.18
N ARG A 71 -22.17 -0.44 3.67
CA ARG A 71 -22.09 0.33 2.42
C ARG A 71 -22.62 -0.48 1.23
N SER A 72 -23.21 0.20 0.22
CA SER A 72 -23.44 -0.43 -1.07
C SER A 72 -22.10 -0.71 -1.77
N PHE A 73 -22.11 -1.53 -2.84
CA PHE A 73 -20.92 -1.79 -3.65
C PHE A 73 -20.28 -0.48 -4.14
N ALA A 74 -21.08 0.44 -4.71
CA ALA A 74 -20.61 1.74 -5.14
C ALA A 74 -19.99 2.54 -3.99
N GLN A 75 -20.67 2.62 -2.85
CA GLN A 75 -20.17 3.33 -1.66
C GLN A 75 -18.87 2.72 -1.13
N GLN A 76 -18.73 1.40 -1.17
CA GLN A 76 -17.51 0.71 -0.74
C GLN A 76 -16.32 1.07 -1.64
N MET A 77 -16.52 1.12 -2.95
CA MET A 77 -15.48 1.47 -3.92
C MET A 77 -15.16 2.97 -3.89
N LEU A 78 -16.16 3.83 -3.71
CA LEU A 78 -15.94 5.28 -3.56
C LEU A 78 -15.19 5.62 -2.27
N HIS A 79 -15.48 4.91 -1.17
CA HIS A 79 -14.74 5.04 0.07
C HIS A 79 -13.27 4.63 -0.12
N LEU A 80 -13.01 3.51 -0.79
CA LEU A 80 -11.65 3.10 -1.18
C LEU A 80 -10.95 4.22 -1.94
N ALA A 81 -11.62 4.80 -2.95
CA ALA A 81 -11.03 5.87 -3.77
C ALA A 81 -10.65 7.10 -2.94
N TRP A 82 -11.57 7.52 -2.06
CA TRP A 82 -11.35 8.66 -1.20
C TRP A 82 -10.14 8.45 -0.27
N VAL A 83 -10.05 7.29 0.39
CA VAL A 83 -8.97 7.00 1.33
C VAL A 83 -7.63 6.76 0.62
N ASN A 84 -7.63 6.24 -0.62
CA ASN A 84 -6.42 6.18 -1.44
C ASN A 84 -5.74 7.55 -1.55
N VAL A 85 -6.53 8.57 -1.82
CA VAL A 85 -6.04 9.94 -1.93
C VAL A 85 -5.61 10.46 -0.57
N PHE A 86 -6.49 10.35 0.40
CA PHE A 86 -6.33 10.92 1.73
C PHE A 86 -5.05 10.45 2.44
N LEU A 87 -4.84 9.15 2.57
CA LEU A 87 -3.67 8.62 3.29
C LEU A 87 -2.35 8.93 2.57
N ASN A 88 -2.35 8.94 1.23
CA ASN A 88 -1.17 9.36 0.48
C ASN A 88 -0.90 10.87 0.61
N MET A 89 -1.93 11.73 0.72
CA MET A 89 -1.75 13.16 1.01
C MET A 89 -1.07 13.37 2.37
N VAL A 90 -1.48 12.61 3.40
CA VAL A 90 -0.83 12.67 4.72
C VAL A 90 0.64 12.26 4.61
N ALA A 91 0.96 11.22 3.82
CA ALA A 91 2.33 10.77 3.62
C ALA A 91 3.25 11.85 3.03
N ILE A 92 2.72 12.77 2.21
CA ILE A 92 3.51 13.82 1.54
C ILE A 92 3.37 15.21 2.17
N ASP A 93 2.77 15.32 3.37
CA ASP A 93 2.47 16.59 4.07
C ASP A 93 1.62 17.58 3.25
N LYS A 94 0.82 17.11 2.30
CA LYS A 94 -0.16 18.01 1.70
C LYS A 94 -1.17 18.41 2.78
N LYS A 95 -1.25 19.71 3.02
CA LYS A 95 -2.26 20.25 3.93
C LYS A 95 -3.63 19.99 3.33
N ILE A 96 -4.44 19.33 4.13
CA ILE A 96 -5.86 19.24 3.89
C ILE A 96 -6.42 20.51 4.50
N ASP A 97 -6.46 21.60 3.72
CA ASP A 97 -6.94 22.89 4.21
C ASP A 97 -8.42 22.89 4.53
N SER A 98 -9.11 21.81 4.16
CA SER A 98 -10.48 21.53 4.58
C SER A 98 -10.88 20.10 4.22
N PHE A 99 -11.58 19.52 5.12
CA PHE A 99 -12.09 18.17 5.06
C PHE A 99 -13.49 18.18 5.70
N PRO A 100 -14.50 17.56 5.16
CA PRO A 100 -14.77 17.08 3.80
C PRO A 100 -15.42 18.18 2.94
N GLY A 101 -15.27 18.16 1.64
CA GLY A 101 -16.02 19.03 0.70
C GLY A 101 -15.21 20.06 -0.06
N GLN A 102 -13.87 19.95 -0.14
CA GLN A 102 -13.10 20.86 -0.98
C GLN A 102 -12.61 20.22 -2.27
N LYS A 103 -12.61 21.05 -3.32
CA LYS A 103 -11.98 20.75 -4.60
C LYS A 103 -10.52 20.46 -4.36
N LEU A 104 -10.11 19.19 -4.48
CA LEU A 104 -8.72 18.82 -4.45
C LEU A 104 -8.05 19.39 -5.69
N ASN A 105 -7.27 20.46 -5.51
CA ASN A 105 -6.43 20.98 -6.57
C ASN A 105 -5.23 20.02 -6.76
N TRP A 106 -5.22 19.36 -7.91
CA TRP A 106 -4.12 18.50 -8.32
C TRP A 106 -2.93 19.31 -8.82
N HIS A 107 -1.73 18.72 -8.73
CA HIS A 107 -0.60 19.20 -9.50
C HIS A 107 -0.97 19.21 -10.98
N ASP A 108 -0.58 20.25 -11.71
CA ASP A 108 -0.74 20.43 -13.16
C ASP A 108 -2.11 20.93 -13.67
N GLY A 109 -2.94 21.52 -12.79
CA GLY A 109 -4.15 22.22 -13.25
C GLY A 109 -5.35 21.31 -13.56
N GLU A 110 -5.25 20.00 -13.43
CA GLU A 110 -6.43 19.13 -13.45
C GLU A 110 -7.26 19.33 -12.18
N LYS A 111 -8.42 19.95 -12.34
CA LYS A 111 -9.44 20.02 -11.30
C LYS A 111 -10.26 18.75 -11.37
N ILE A 112 -10.11 17.86 -10.38
CA ILE A 112 -11.10 16.81 -10.19
C ILE A 112 -12.20 17.40 -9.32
N ASP A 113 -13.40 17.52 -9.86
CA ASP A 113 -14.57 17.85 -9.09
C ASP A 113 -14.96 16.64 -8.23
N TRP A 114 -14.38 16.59 -7.02
CA TRP A 114 -14.94 15.73 -6.00
C TRP A 114 -16.24 16.37 -5.52
N PRO A 115 -17.34 15.60 -5.48
CA PRO A 115 -18.59 16.11 -4.90
C PRO A 115 -18.36 16.58 -3.47
N ASP A 116 -19.12 17.58 -3.06
CA ASP A 116 -19.08 18.07 -1.68
C ASP A 116 -19.34 16.92 -0.69
N GLY A 117 -18.48 16.79 0.33
CA GLY A 117 -18.56 15.75 1.34
C GLY A 117 -17.78 14.48 1.00
N TYR A 118 -18.10 13.40 1.71
CA TYR A 118 -17.52 12.08 1.42
C TYR A 118 -18.06 11.57 0.09
N LEU A 119 -17.16 11.19 -0.81
CA LEU A 119 -17.49 10.74 -2.17
C LEU A 119 -18.55 9.61 -2.18
N GLU A 120 -18.50 8.72 -1.21
CA GLU A 120 -19.48 7.64 -1.04
C GLU A 120 -20.91 8.09 -0.71
N ASN A 121 -21.10 9.33 -0.27
CA ASN A 121 -22.42 9.90 0.05
C ASN A 121 -23.02 10.67 -1.13
N SER A 122 -22.28 10.92 -2.20
CA SER A 122 -22.78 11.60 -3.38
C SER A 122 -23.67 10.69 -4.21
N SER A 123 -24.93 11.05 -4.39
CA SER A 123 -25.87 10.30 -5.22
C SER A 123 -25.47 10.29 -6.70
N THR A 124 -24.79 11.33 -7.18
CA THR A 124 -24.34 11.45 -8.58
C THR A 124 -23.09 10.62 -8.88
N ALA A 125 -22.30 10.27 -7.85
CA ALA A 125 -21.08 9.49 -8.01
C ALA A 125 -21.30 7.97 -8.02
N GLN A 126 -22.50 7.47 -7.68
CA GLN A 126 -22.73 6.03 -7.44
C GLN A 126 -23.08 5.24 -8.71
N GLY A 127 -23.20 5.86 -9.86
CA GLY A 127 -23.33 5.15 -11.15
C GLY A 127 -22.03 4.46 -11.54
N LYS A 128 -22.12 3.36 -12.30
CA LYS A 128 -20.95 2.54 -12.69
C LYS A 128 -19.81 3.37 -13.28
N ASP A 129 -20.10 4.22 -14.25
CA ASP A 129 -19.08 5.01 -14.95
C ASP A 129 -18.42 6.03 -14.02
N SER A 130 -19.18 6.68 -13.16
CA SER A 130 -18.67 7.61 -12.16
C SER A 130 -17.77 6.91 -11.14
N VAL A 131 -18.19 5.73 -10.63
CA VAL A 131 -17.38 4.93 -9.70
C VAL A 131 -16.06 4.52 -10.34
N ILE A 132 -16.10 4.00 -11.59
CA ILE A 132 -14.89 3.63 -12.34
C ILE A 132 -13.97 4.84 -12.51
N TYR A 133 -14.51 5.99 -12.86
CA TYR A 133 -13.75 7.23 -13.01
C TYR A 133 -13.03 7.62 -11.71
N TYR A 134 -13.76 7.76 -10.59
CA TYR A 134 -13.18 8.19 -9.33
C TYR A 134 -12.18 7.18 -8.77
N VAL A 135 -12.49 5.90 -8.84
CA VAL A 135 -11.56 4.84 -8.40
C VAL A 135 -10.30 4.87 -9.25
N SER A 136 -10.41 4.88 -10.59
CA SER A 136 -9.25 4.93 -11.48
C SER A 136 -8.36 6.14 -11.17
N LYS A 137 -8.96 7.31 -11.07
CA LYS A 137 -8.24 8.56 -10.74
C LYS A 137 -7.56 8.50 -9.37
N SER A 138 -8.18 7.92 -8.35
CA SER A 138 -7.59 7.82 -7.02
C SER A 138 -6.27 7.04 -7.00
N TYR A 139 -6.15 6.00 -7.84
CA TYR A 139 -4.91 5.25 -8.00
C TYR A 139 -3.84 6.06 -8.73
N ASP A 140 -4.19 6.78 -9.82
CA ASP A 140 -3.24 7.62 -10.56
C ASP A 140 -2.63 8.67 -9.65
N ILE A 141 -3.44 9.23 -8.80
CA ILE A 141 -3.07 10.20 -7.79
C ILE A 141 -2.13 9.64 -6.74
N ALA A 142 -2.50 8.48 -6.16
CA ALA A 142 -1.63 7.81 -5.21
C ALA A 142 -0.24 7.56 -5.82
N ILE A 143 -0.19 7.10 -7.08
CA ILE A 143 1.06 6.88 -7.82
C ILE A 143 1.83 8.20 -8.00
N GLN A 144 1.16 9.30 -8.36
CA GLN A 144 1.81 10.61 -8.49
C GLN A 144 2.40 11.09 -7.15
N TYR A 145 1.67 10.91 -6.05
CA TYR A 145 2.15 11.29 -4.73
C TYR A 145 3.37 10.46 -4.29
N ILE A 146 3.36 9.16 -4.55
CA ILE A 146 4.49 8.28 -4.27
C ILE A 146 5.72 8.74 -5.06
N LYS A 147 5.58 8.97 -6.36
CA LYS A 147 6.67 9.45 -7.23
C LYS A 147 7.17 10.86 -6.89
N GLY A 148 6.33 11.68 -6.30
CA GLY A 148 6.68 13.04 -5.90
C GLY A 148 7.31 13.14 -4.50
N LEU A 149 7.34 12.06 -3.74
CA LEU A 149 7.95 12.00 -2.42
C LEU A 149 9.41 11.58 -2.54
N ASP A 150 10.33 12.44 -2.08
CA ASP A 150 11.74 12.09 -2.00
C ASP A 150 11.93 10.80 -1.16
N PRO A 151 12.49 9.71 -1.74
CA PRO A 151 12.71 8.45 -1.02
C PRO A 151 13.57 8.59 0.23
N GLY A 152 14.46 9.58 0.29
CA GLY A 152 15.27 9.90 1.47
C GLY A 152 14.43 10.33 2.68
N ARG A 153 13.18 10.74 2.44
CA ARG A 153 12.26 11.24 3.47
C ARG A 153 11.30 10.17 4.03
N TYR A 154 11.37 8.93 3.58
CA TYR A 154 10.44 7.86 4.03
C TYR A 154 10.44 7.64 5.54
N GLY A 155 11.57 7.87 6.22
CA GLY A 155 11.70 7.76 7.67
C GLY A 155 11.18 8.97 8.46
N GLU A 156 10.85 10.09 7.81
CA GLU A 156 10.36 11.29 8.49
C GLU A 156 8.96 11.07 9.08
N ILE A 157 8.74 11.66 10.25
CA ILE A 157 7.44 11.59 10.94
C ILE A 157 6.49 12.62 10.35
N THR A 158 5.35 12.18 9.91
CA THR A 158 4.20 13.00 9.49
C THR A 158 2.93 12.54 10.19
N GLY A 159 1.79 13.16 9.90
CA GLY A 159 0.52 12.70 10.45
C GLY A 159 -0.59 13.74 10.44
N MET A 160 -1.69 13.34 11.04
CA MET A 160 -2.91 14.14 11.16
C MET A 160 -3.41 14.10 12.61
N GLY A 161 -3.64 15.27 13.21
CA GLY A 161 -4.05 15.37 14.61
C GLY A 161 -3.05 14.65 15.52
N ASN A 162 -3.53 13.74 16.33
CA ASN A 162 -2.72 12.95 17.26
C ASN A 162 -2.12 11.68 16.65
N ILE A 163 -2.46 11.35 15.40
CA ILE A 163 -1.96 10.15 14.71
C ILE A 163 -0.68 10.54 13.98
N ARG A 164 0.47 10.03 14.46
CA ARG A 164 1.80 10.31 13.91
C ARG A 164 2.51 9.01 13.62
N ASP A 165 3.14 8.93 12.43
CA ASP A 165 3.95 7.77 12.02
C ASP A 165 4.91 8.21 10.91
N THR A 166 5.80 7.32 10.46
CA THR A 166 6.68 7.59 9.32
C THR A 166 5.87 7.75 8.02
N ARG A 167 6.40 8.50 7.07
CA ARG A 167 5.82 8.60 5.72
C ARG A 167 5.62 7.22 5.09
N TYR A 168 6.63 6.36 5.24
CA TYR A 168 6.55 4.97 4.78
C TYR A 168 5.37 4.21 5.39
N ALA A 169 5.13 4.35 6.69
CA ALA A 169 3.99 3.71 7.36
C ALA A 169 2.64 4.21 6.82
N TRP A 170 2.52 5.51 6.51
CA TRP A 170 1.31 6.05 5.88
C TRP A 170 1.07 5.48 4.49
N LEU A 171 2.13 5.34 3.66
CA LEU A 171 2.03 4.68 2.35
C LEU A 171 1.59 3.22 2.46
N LEU A 172 2.13 2.47 3.44
CA LEU A 172 1.71 1.09 3.71
C LEU A 172 0.24 1.01 4.14
N LYS A 173 -0.20 1.88 5.06
CA LYS A 173 -1.60 1.93 5.52
C LYS A 173 -2.56 2.28 4.38
N ALA A 174 -2.15 3.16 3.46
CA ALA A 174 -2.93 3.46 2.26
C ALA A 174 -3.09 2.21 1.38
N PHE A 175 -2.02 1.45 1.17
CA PHE A 175 -2.05 0.23 0.37
C PHE A 175 -2.86 -0.89 1.04
N GLU A 176 -2.74 -1.07 2.35
CA GLU A 176 -3.53 -2.00 3.14
C GLU A 176 -5.03 -1.69 3.07
N HIS A 177 -5.40 -0.42 3.23
CA HIS A 177 -6.78 0.03 3.21
C HIS A 177 -7.50 -0.28 1.87
N GLN A 178 -6.86 0.01 0.73
CA GLN A 178 -7.44 -0.30 -0.57
C GLN A 178 -7.62 -1.82 -0.77
N THR A 179 -6.68 -2.62 -0.29
CA THR A 179 -6.75 -4.08 -0.36
C THR A 179 -7.90 -4.62 0.49
N HIS A 180 -8.07 -4.07 1.71
CA HIS A 180 -9.16 -4.41 2.62
C HIS A 180 -10.54 -4.17 1.96
N HIS A 181 -10.78 -2.98 1.42
CA HIS A 181 -12.07 -2.63 0.82
C HIS A 181 -12.33 -3.38 -0.48
N ARG A 182 -11.34 -3.56 -1.35
CA ARG A 182 -11.48 -4.41 -2.53
C ARG A 182 -11.83 -5.84 -2.13
N GLY A 183 -11.15 -6.41 -1.13
CA GLY A 183 -11.42 -7.75 -0.62
C GLY A 183 -12.86 -7.94 -0.15
N GLN A 184 -13.42 -6.95 0.56
CA GLN A 184 -14.82 -6.96 0.99
C GLN A 184 -15.77 -7.08 -0.20
N THR A 185 -15.53 -6.39 -1.31
CA THR A 185 -16.43 -6.41 -2.47
C THR A 185 -16.48 -7.74 -3.21
N THR A 186 -15.55 -8.67 -2.94
CA THR A 186 -15.64 -10.07 -3.40
C THR A 186 -16.96 -10.72 -3.00
N ILE A 187 -17.42 -10.47 -1.76
CA ILE A 187 -18.68 -11.03 -1.25
C ILE A 187 -19.86 -10.43 -1.99
N TYR A 188 -19.87 -9.12 -2.26
CA TYR A 188 -20.94 -8.46 -3.02
C TYR A 188 -21.13 -9.06 -4.41
N ILE A 189 -20.01 -9.27 -5.13
CA ILE A 189 -20.02 -9.86 -6.48
C ILE A 189 -20.58 -11.29 -6.44
N ARG A 190 -20.19 -12.10 -5.44
CA ARG A 190 -20.72 -13.47 -5.27
C ARG A 190 -22.21 -13.50 -4.95
N LEU A 191 -22.68 -12.58 -4.09
CA LEU A 191 -24.08 -12.51 -3.68
C LEU A 191 -25.02 -12.11 -4.83
N VAL A 192 -24.52 -11.41 -5.86
CA VAL A 192 -25.29 -11.12 -7.08
C VAL A 192 -25.11 -12.19 -8.15
N GLY A 193 -24.51 -13.34 -7.82
CA GLY A 193 -24.40 -14.49 -8.72
C GLY A 193 -23.24 -14.41 -9.72
N VAL A 194 -22.31 -13.48 -9.55
CA VAL A 194 -21.16 -13.29 -10.46
C VAL A 194 -19.89 -13.87 -9.84
N LYS A 195 -19.03 -14.48 -10.68
CA LYS A 195 -17.71 -14.93 -10.26
C LYS A 195 -16.78 -13.72 -10.12
N PRO A 196 -16.16 -13.49 -8.93
CA PRO A 196 -15.16 -12.45 -8.77
C PRO A 196 -13.92 -12.70 -9.66
N PRO A 197 -13.15 -11.65 -9.98
CA PRO A 197 -11.86 -11.81 -10.64
C PRO A 197 -10.93 -12.76 -9.88
N ASN A 198 -10.06 -13.45 -10.62
CA ASN A 198 -9.01 -14.24 -10.00
C ASN A 198 -8.03 -13.33 -9.25
N GLU A 199 -7.38 -13.88 -8.22
CA GLU A 199 -6.36 -13.15 -7.48
C GLU A 199 -5.20 -12.72 -8.41
N ARG A 200 -4.71 -11.50 -8.17
CA ARG A 200 -3.60 -10.89 -8.92
C ARG A 200 -2.61 -10.29 -7.91
N LEU A 201 -1.61 -11.07 -7.51
CA LEU A 201 -0.57 -10.63 -6.57
C LEU A 201 0.69 -10.10 -7.26
N PHE A 202 0.94 -10.57 -8.49
CA PHE A 202 2.11 -10.21 -9.31
C PHE A 202 1.69 -9.71 -10.69
#